data_01b584a7fcb971b1144a2efa241fc86f
#
_entry.id   01b584a7fcb971b1144a2efa241fc86f
#
_cell.length_a   1.000
_cell.length_b   1.000
_cell.length_c   1.000
_cell.angle_alpha   90.00
_cell.angle_beta   90.00
_cell.angle_gamma   90.00
#
_symmetry.space_group_name_H-M   'P 1'
#
loop_
_entity.id
_entity.type
_entity.pdbx_description
1 polymer ?
#
loop_
_entity_poly.entity_id
_entity_poly.type
_entity_poly.pdbx_seq_one_letter_code
_entity_poly.pdbx_strand_id
1 'polypeptide(L)'
;MRTRSEAESWIRLGRVKVNGVVISKAGAFISDSAVIVLDAPERYVSRAGLKLASVARLLRLDFTDKIVLDVGSSTGGFTDYALQHGAKKVYAVDVGTDQLHPALRSDERIELHEKTDIRQFIPKDTPDIVVIDVSFISLRDILPHIATTIDRHTIVVAMAKPQFEARRGQLGSSGVVKNDTVRRQILRDFEVWSKRYFVVADKADSAVAGASGNRERFYRLGLASFR
;
A
#
# COMPACT_ATOMS: atom_id res chain seq x y z
N MET A 1 -20.87 1.56 -0.98
CA MET A 1 -19.99 0.67 -0.18
C MET A 1 -20.30 -0.77 -0.52
N ARG A 2 -19.28 -1.58 -0.84
CA ARG A 2 -19.47 -2.98 -1.30
C ARG A 2 -19.19 -3.99 -0.18
N THR A 3 -18.44 -3.62 0.87
CA THR A 3 -18.09 -4.54 1.97
C THR A 3 -18.12 -3.85 3.34
N ARG A 4 -18.32 -4.65 4.42
CA ARG A 4 -18.24 -4.18 5.80
C ARG A 4 -16.88 -3.55 6.13
N SER A 5 -15.79 -4.19 5.68
CA SER A 5 -14.42 -3.67 5.91
C SER A 5 -14.18 -2.31 5.24
N GLU A 6 -14.80 -2.08 4.09
CA GLU A 6 -14.78 -0.78 3.43
C GLU A 6 -15.51 0.28 4.26
N ALA A 7 -16.71 -0.05 4.76
CA ALA A 7 -17.46 0.84 5.63
C ALA A 7 -16.70 1.19 6.91
N GLU A 8 -16.09 0.20 7.57
CA GLU A 8 -15.26 0.43 8.75
C GLU A 8 -14.07 1.36 8.47
N SER A 9 -13.46 1.25 7.29
CA SER A 9 -12.35 2.11 6.87
C SER A 9 -12.81 3.56 6.73
N TRP A 10 -13.93 3.82 6.07
CA TRP A 10 -14.49 5.16 5.91
C TRP A 10 -14.87 5.80 7.25
N ILE A 11 -15.45 5.01 8.16
CA ILE A 11 -15.78 5.47 9.52
C ILE A 11 -14.50 5.89 10.27
N ARG A 12 -13.45 5.04 10.25
CA ARG A 12 -12.17 5.35 10.91
C ARG A 12 -11.46 6.58 10.35
N LEU A 13 -11.65 6.84 9.05
CA LEU A 13 -11.13 8.03 8.37
C LEU A 13 -11.94 9.30 8.67
N GLY A 14 -13.04 9.20 9.45
CA GLY A 14 -13.92 10.33 9.78
C GLY A 14 -14.71 10.83 8.58
N ARG A 15 -14.96 9.97 7.58
CA ARG A 15 -15.68 10.30 6.35
C ARG A 15 -17.16 9.93 6.40
N VAL A 16 -17.63 9.38 7.52
CA VAL A 16 -19.03 9.04 7.74
C VAL A 16 -19.63 10.02 8.73
N LYS A 17 -20.71 10.69 8.32
CA LYS A 17 -21.53 11.55 9.17
C LYS A 17 -22.87 10.87 9.43
N VAL A 18 -23.31 10.88 10.68
CA VAL A 18 -24.65 10.45 11.09
C VAL A 18 -25.36 11.65 11.66
N ASN A 19 -26.49 12.05 11.05
CA ASN A 19 -27.21 13.27 11.40
C ASN A 19 -26.29 14.52 11.45
N GLY A 20 -25.35 14.61 10.49
CA GLY A 20 -24.40 15.71 10.40
C GLY A 20 -23.17 15.61 11.31
N VAL A 21 -23.12 14.66 12.25
CA VAL A 21 -21.98 14.44 13.18
C VAL A 21 -21.04 13.36 12.65
N VAL A 22 -19.73 13.64 12.64
CA VAL A 22 -18.71 12.66 12.23
C VAL A 22 -18.66 11.51 13.22
N ILE A 23 -18.78 10.29 12.70
CA ILE A 23 -18.61 9.05 13.48
C ILE A 23 -17.26 8.41 13.13
N SER A 24 -16.42 8.17 14.14
CA SER A 24 -15.09 7.53 13.99
C SER A 24 -15.04 6.11 14.54
N LYS A 25 -16.07 5.68 15.30
CA LYS A 25 -16.14 4.36 15.91
C LYS A 25 -17.01 3.43 15.07
N ALA A 26 -16.40 2.47 14.39
CA ALA A 26 -17.13 1.38 13.75
C ALA A 26 -17.86 0.55 14.81
N GLY A 27 -19.15 0.21 14.56
CA GLY A 27 -19.98 -0.51 15.52
C GLY A 27 -20.67 0.40 16.55
N ALA A 28 -20.70 1.72 16.33
CA ALA A 28 -21.59 2.60 17.09
C ALA A 28 -23.05 2.26 16.76
N PHE A 29 -23.87 2.15 17.80
CA PHE A 29 -25.34 2.02 17.64
C PHE A 29 -25.90 3.35 17.17
N ILE A 30 -26.67 3.32 16.09
CA ILE A 30 -27.37 4.47 15.52
C ILE A 30 -28.84 4.10 15.35
N SER A 31 -29.72 5.12 15.37
CA SER A 31 -31.17 4.90 15.12
C SER A 31 -31.39 4.45 13.67
N ASP A 32 -32.38 3.60 13.45
CA ASP A 32 -32.79 3.16 12.10
C ASP A 32 -33.27 4.34 11.22
N SER A 33 -33.70 5.44 11.85
CA SER A 33 -34.09 6.68 11.18
C SER A 33 -32.93 7.67 10.95
N ALA A 34 -31.69 7.29 11.31
CA ALA A 34 -30.55 8.18 11.18
C ALA A 34 -30.16 8.41 9.72
N VAL A 35 -29.88 9.67 9.39
CA VAL A 35 -29.37 10.05 8.07
C VAL A 35 -27.86 9.81 8.04
N ILE A 36 -27.43 8.81 7.25
CA ILE A 36 -26.02 8.49 7.06
C ILE A 36 -25.52 9.17 5.78
N VAL A 37 -24.51 10.00 5.90
CA VAL A 37 -23.83 10.65 4.78
C VAL A 37 -22.40 10.15 4.71
N LEU A 38 -22.01 9.60 3.56
CA LEU A 38 -20.63 9.31 3.25
C LEU A 38 -20.01 10.53 2.56
N ASP A 39 -19.21 11.29 3.30
CA ASP A 39 -18.43 12.42 2.79
C ASP A 39 -17.07 11.88 2.25
N ALA A 40 -17.19 11.06 1.25
CA ALA A 40 -16.05 10.48 0.55
C ALA A 40 -16.31 10.60 -0.95
N PRO A 41 -15.82 11.64 -1.61
CA PRO A 41 -15.59 11.55 -3.03
C PRO A 41 -14.69 10.32 -3.25
N GLU A 42 -14.94 9.55 -4.29
CA GLU A 42 -14.01 8.50 -4.75
C GLU A 42 -12.72 9.21 -5.16
N ARG A 43 -11.87 9.48 -4.16
CA ARG A 43 -10.64 10.26 -4.35
C ARG A 43 -9.63 9.46 -5.15
N TYR A 44 -9.68 8.15 -5.03
CA TYR A 44 -8.78 7.22 -5.72
C TYR A 44 -9.57 6.03 -6.26
N VAL A 45 -9.10 5.44 -7.34
CA VAL A 45 -9.75 4.30 -8.01
C VAL A 45 -9.88 3.06 -7.12
N SER A 46 -9.15 3.00 -6.00
CA SER A 46 -9.27 1.92 -5.02
C SER A 46 -8.84 2.33 -3.61
N ARG A 47 -9.15 1.47 -2.62
CA ARG A 47 -8.75 1.63 -1.22
C ARG A 47 -7.23 1.68 -1.01
N ALA A 48 -6.45 1.10 -1.93
CA ALA A 48 -4.99 1.14 -1.86
C ALA A 48 -4.48 2.59 -1.90
N GLY A 49 -5.05 3.46 -2.74
CA GLY A 49 -4.72 4.88 -2.76
C GLY A 49 -4.94 5.58 -1.41
N LEU A 50 -6.01 5.21 -0.68
CA LEU A 50 -6.25 5.74 0.68
C LEU A 50 -5.22 5.24 1.69
N LYS A 51 -4.74 3.99 1.55
CA LYS A 51 -3.67 3.46 2.41
C LYS A 51 -2.39 4.28 2.24
N LEU A 52 -1.95 4.49 1.00
CA LEU A 52 -0.76 5.29 0.71
C LEU A 52 -0.94 6.75 1.17
N ALA A 53 -2.11 7.36 0.90
CA ALA A 53 -2.45 8.70 1.37
C ALA A 53 -2.34 8.84 2.89
N SER A 54 -2.72 7.79 3.66
CA SER A 54 -2.72 7.82 5.13
C SER A 54 -1.32 7.93 5.73
N VAL A 55 -0.29 7.54 4.98
CA VAL A 55 1.10 7.51 5.47
C VAL A 55 2.04 8.47 4.73
N ALA A 56 1.63 9.00 3.58
CA ALA A 56 2.51 9.79 2.70
C ALA A 56 3.17 10.97 3.41
N ARG A 57 2.38 11.74 4.20
CA ARG A 57 2.91 12.87 4.98
C ARG A 57 3.87 12.39 6.08
N LEU A 58 3.53 11.31 6.78
CA LEU A 58 4.36 10.75 7.86
C LEU A 58 5.70 10.26 7.32
N LEU A 59 5.69 9.63 6.15
CA LEU A 59 6.87 9.10 5.48
C LEU A 59 7.56 10.15 4.60
N ARG A 60 7.09 11.40 4.56
CA ARG A 60 7.66 12.52 3.79
C ARG A 60 7.84 12.16 2.32
N LEU A 61 6.77 11.67 1.68
CA LEU A 61 6.76 11.30 0.28
C LEU A 61 6.36 12.49 -0.58
N ASP A 62 7.16 12.79 -1.58
CA ASP A 62 6.89 13.79 -2.62
C ASP A 62 6.99 13.12 -4.00
N PHE A 63 5.88 13.11 -4.70
CA PHE A 63 5.77 12.49 -6.03
C PHE A 63 5.93 13.50 -7.17
N THR A 64 6.09 14.79 -6.88
CA THR A 64 6.19 15.86 -7.88
C THR A 64 7.36 15.59 -8.84
N ASP A 65 7.05 15.52 -10.12
CA ASP A 65 8.01 15.25 -11.22
C ASP A 65 8.80 13.94 -11.11
N LYS A 66 8.27 12.96 -10.34
CA LYS A 66 8.95 11.67 -10.09
C LYS A 66 8.57 10.60 -11.10
N ILE A 67 9.55 9.72 -11.39
CA ILE A 67 9.32 8.41 -12.01
C ILE A 67 9.01 7.42 -10.88
N VAL A 68 7.87 6.77 -10.99
CA VAL A 68 7.38 5.82 -9.97
C VAL A 68 7.32 4.42 -10.55
N LEU A 69 7.75 3.43 -9.78
CA LEU A 69 7.51 2.01 -10.03
C LEU A 69 6.47 1.53 -9.04
N ASP A 70 5.28 1.16 -9.52
CA ASP A 70 4.17 0.58 -8.73
C ASP A 70 4.16 -0.94 -8.90
N VAL A 71 4.57 -1.64 -7.84
CA VAL A 71 4.72 -3.10 -7.79
C VAL A 71 3.49 -3.73 -7.16
N GLY A 72 2.76 -4.52 -7.94
CA GLY A 72 1.44 -5.04 -7.57
C GLY A 72 0.37 -3.95 -7.77
N SER A 73 0.37 -3.34 -8.96
CA SER A 73 -0.50 -2.19 -9.25
C SER A 73 -1.99 -2.51 -9.16
N SER A 74 -2.40 -3.76 -9.47
CA SER A 74 -3.79 -4.23 -9.40
C SER A 74 -4.75 -3.22 -10.05
N THR A 75 -5.75 -2.71 -9.33
CA THR A 75 -6.69 -1.69 -9.83
C THR A 75 -6.08 -0.30 -10.00
N GLY A 76 -4.82 -0.09 -9.61
CA GLY A 76 -4.10 1.17 -9.82
C GLY A 76 -4.22 2.17 -8.66
N GLY A 77 -4.49 1.72 -7.45
CA GLY A 77 -4.68 2.64 -6.33
C GLY A 77 -3.45 3.46 -5.97
N PHE A 78 -2.26 2.86 -5.97
CA PHE A 78 -1.00 3.60 -5.74
C PHE A 78 -0.60 4.41 -6.97
N THR A 79 -0.79 3.86 -8.16
CA THR A 79 -0.62 4.58 -9.43
C THR A 79 -1.44 5.86 -9.45
N ASP A 80 -2.74 5.79 -9.18
CA ASP A 80 -3.66 6.93 -9.14
C ASP A 80 -3.22 7.97 -8.08
N TYR A 81 -2.84 7.49 -6.88
CA TYR A 81 -2.29 8.38 -5.85
C TYR A 81 -1.06 9.14 -6.37
N ALA A 82 -0.09 8.44 -6.96
CA ALA A 82 1.14 9.04 -7.46
C ALA A 82 0.86 10.08 -8.55
N LEU A 83 -0.01 9.77 -9.51
CA LEU A 83 -0.39 10.67 -10.61
C LEU A 83 -1.10 11.92 -10.11
N GLN A 84 -2.04 11.79 -9.15
CA GLN A 84 -2.73 12.93 -8.53
C GLN A 84 -1.79 13.82 -7.71
N HIS A 85 -0.61 13.30 -7.29
CA HIS A 85 0.41 14.04 -6.55
C HIS A 85 1.63 14.39 -7.41
N GLY A 86 1.45 14.48 -8.73
CA GLY A 86 2.42 15.08 -9.64
C GLY A 86 3.47 14.13 -10.22
N ALA A 87 3.31 12.81 -10.10
CA ALA A 87 4.22 11.89 -10.76
C ALA A 87 4.20 12.12 -12.30
N LYS A 88 5.39 12.21 -12.88
CA LYS A 88 5.54 12.43 -14.34
C LYS A 88 5.40 11.15 -15.14
N LYS A 89 5.71 9.99 -14.52
CA LYS A 89 5.61 8.66 -15.12
C LYS A 89 5.40 7.60 -14.05
N VAL A 90 4.60 6.59 -14.36
CA VAL A 90 4.38 5.42 -13.51
C VAL A 90 4.57 4.15 -14.33
N TYR A 91 5.51 3.32 -13.96
CA TYR A 91 5.59 1.92 -14.38
C TYR A 91 4.65 1.11 -13.48
N ALA A 92 3.51 0.69 -14.00
CA ALA A 92 2.53 -0.11 -13.27
C ALA A 92 2.73 -1.59 -13.60
N VAL A 93 3.24 -2.38 -12.66
CA VAL A 93 3.62 -3.79 -12.86
C VAL A 93 2.72 -4.70 -12.03
N ASP A 94 2.09 -5.69 -12.67
CA ASP A 94 1.25 -6.69 -11.99
C ASP A 94 1.32 -8.05 -12.71
N VAL A 95 1.25 -9.13 -11.93
CA VAL A 95 1.15 -10.51 -12.46
C VAL A 95 -0.24 -10.82 -13.01
N GLY A 96 -1.26 -10.08 -12.59
CA GLY A 96 -2.62 -10.20 -13.08
C GLY A 96 -2.81 -9.57 -14.47
N THR A 97 -4.03 -9.65 -14.96
CA THR A 97 -4.42 -9.07 -16.25
C THR A 97 -5.77 -8.39 -16.12
N ASP A 98 -5.99 -7.34 -16.91
CA ASP A 98 -7.23 -6.56 -16.96
C ASP A 98 -7.70 -6.00 -15.61
N GLN A 99 -6.76 -5.74 -14.70
CA GLN A 99 -7.09 -5.24 -13.38
C GLN A 99 -7.10 -3.72 -13.30
N LEU A 100 -6.24 -3.04 -14.06
CA LEU A 100 -6.12 -1.59 -13.98
C LEU A 100 -7.45 -0.91 -14.28
N HIS A 101 -7.85 0.02 -13.42
CA HIS A 101 -9.13 0.75 -13.56
C HIS A 101 -9.22 1.45 -14.92
N PRO A 102 -10.37 1.39 -15.63
CA PRO A 102 -10.52 1.96 -16.98
C PRO A 102 -10.12 3.43 -17.09
N ALA A 103 -10.38 4.24 -16.05
CA ALA A 103 -10.01 5.65 -16.03
C ALA A 103 -8.49 5.90 -16.06
N LEU A 104 -7.68 4.90 -15.70
CA LEU A 104 -6.21 5.01 -15.71
C LEU A 104 -5.59 4.46 -17.00
N ARG A 105 -6.29 3.59 -17.72
CA ARG A 105 -5.72 2.91 -18.91
C ARG A 105 -5.37 3.85 -20.06
N SER A 106 -5.98 5.03 -20.11
CA SER A 106 -5.74 6.05 -21.15
C SER A 106 -4.77 7.17 -20.72
N ASP A 107 -4.25 7.11 -19.49
CA ASP A 107 -3.28 8.13 -19.03
C ASP A 107 -1.90 7.82 -19.61
N GLU A 108 -1.41 8.70 -20.49
CA GLU A 108 -0.12 8.55 -21.19
C GLU A 108 1.10 8.51 -20.26
N ARG A 109 0.94 8.91 -19.02
CA ARG A 109 2.00 8.81 -17.98
C ARG A 109 2.18 7.41 -17.44
N ILE A 110 1.24 6.48 -17.72
CA ILE A 110 1.29 5.09 -17.25
C ILE A 110 1.89 4.18 -18.31
N GLU A 111 2.96 3.50 -17.97
CA GLU A 111 3.48 2.36 -18.72
C GLU A 111 3.04 1.08 -17.99
N LEU A 112 2.02 0.40 -18.56
CA LEU A 112 1.37 -0.74 -17.94
C LEU A 112 2.03 -2.06 -18.36
N HIS A 113 2.44 -2.85 -17.38
CA HIS A 113 3.04 -4.18 -17.54
C HIS A 113 2.21 -5.22 -16.78
N GLU A 114 1.17 -5.72 -17.41
CA GLU A 114 0.36 -6.86 -16.90
C GLU A 114 1.03 -8.20 -17.23
N LYS A 115 0.62 -9.30 -16.54
CA LYS A 115 1.22 -10.64 -16.64
C LYS A 115 2.73 -10.64 -16.42
N THR A 116 3.23 -9.69 -15.63
CA THR A 116 4.65 -9.46 -15.46
C THR A 116 5.04 -9.69 -14.00
N ASP A 117 5.93 -10.65 -13.78
CA ASP A 117 6.55 -10.85 -12.47
C ASP A 117 7.62 -9.78 -12.26
N ILE A 118 7.48 -9.00 -11.19
CA ILE A 118 8.43 -7.93 -10.86
C ILE A 118 9.87 -8.44 -10.76
N ARG A 119 10.08 -9.69 -10.38
CA ARG A 119 11.41 -10.30 -10.29
C ARG A 119 12.11 -10.52 -11.63
N GLN A 120 11.39 -10.31 -12.74
CA GLN A 120 11.88 -10.40 -14.12
C GLN A 120 11.77 -9.04 -14.84
N PHE A 121 11.27 -8.01 -14.18
CA PHE A 121 11.06 -6.70 -14.76
C PHE A 121 12.19 -5.74 -14.37
N ILE A 122 12.72 -5.04 -15.36
CA ILE A 122 13.70 -3.96 -15.16
C ILE A 122 13.12 -2.72 -15.85
N PRO A 123 12.81 -1.65 -15.12
CA PRO A 123 12.32 -0.42 -15.73
C PRO A 123 13.38 0.22 -16.63
N LYS A 124 12.96 0.83 -17.72
CA LYS A 124 13.88 1.51 -18.65
C LYS A 124 14.56 2.72 -17.99
N ASP A 125 13.81 3.46 -17.20
CA ASP A 125 14.33 4.59 -16.44
C ASP A 125 14.44 4.19 -14.97
N THR A 126 15.52 4.56 -14.29
CA THR A 126 15.64 4.33 -12.84
C THR A 126 14.53 5.08 -12.09
N PRO A 127 13.70 4.40 -11.29
CA PRO A 127 12.63 5.06 -10.56
C PRO A 127 13.17 5.91 -9.41
N ASP A 128 12.57 7.09 -9.22
CA ASP A 128 12.82 7.92 -8.03
C ASP A 128 12.14 7.32 -6.80
N ILE A 129 10.94 6.72 -7.01
CA ILE A 129 10.14 6.10 -5.95
C ILE A 129 9.65 4.74 -6.43
N VAL A 130 9.80 3.73 -5.58
CA VAL A 130 9.17 2.43 -5.74
C VAL A 130 8.09 2.29 -4.68
N VAL A 131 6.85 2.04 -5.06
CA VAL A 131 5.75 1.70 -4.14
C VAL A 131 5.39 0.23 -4.30
N ILE A 132 5.16 -0.50 -3.20
CA ILE A 132 4.94 -1.95 -3.24
C ILE A 132 3.71 -2.33 -2.42
N ASP A 133 2.67 -2.89 -3.09
CA ASP A 133 1.46 -3.46 -2.49
C ASP A 133 1.16 -4.85 -3.05
N VAL A 134 1.99 -5.82 -2.75
CA VAL A 134 1.81 -7.20 -3.22
C VAL A 134 1.01 -8.06 -2.25
N SER A 135 0.35 -9.10 -2.77
CA SER A 135 -0.42 -10.08 -2.00
C SER A 135 0.02 -11.49 -2.34
N PHE A 136 -0.10 -12.40 -1.36
CA PHE A 136 0.23 -13.83 -1.50
C PHE A 136 1.71 -14.14 -1.73
N ILE A 137 2.59 -13.15 -1.57
CA ILE A 137 4.05 -13.27 -1.63
C ILE A 137 4.65 -12.40 -0.53
N SER A 138 5.79 -12.82 0.02
CA SER A 138 6.56 -12.02 0.98
C SER A 138 7.34 -10.92 0.28
N LEU A 139 7.47 -9.76 0.93
CA LEU A 139 8.42 -8.73 0.49
C LEU A 139 9.85 -9.24 0.43
N ARG A 140 10.17 -10.30 1.18
CA ARG A 140 11.49 -10.93 1.18
C ARG A 140 11.85 -11.60 -0.15
N ASP A 141 10.83 -11.97 -0.94
CA ASP A 141 11.02 -12.58 -2.26
C ASP A 141 11.18 -11.53 -3.38
N ILE A 142 10.80 -10.27 -3.10
CA ILE A 142 10.76 -9.17 -4.07
C ILE A 142 11.88 -8.16 -3.85
N LEU A 143 12.09 -7.74 -2.61
CA LEU A 143 13.05 -6.68 -2.27
C LEU A 143 14.49 -6.94 -2.72
N PRO A 144 15.02 -8.19 -2.74
CA PRO A 144 16.34 -8.45 -3.30
C PRO A 144 16.47 -8.04 -4.77
N HIS A 145 15.45 -8.32 -5.59
CA HIS A 145 15.43 -7.89 -6.99
C HIS A 145 15.30 -6.37 -7.11
N ILE A 146 14.39 -5.75 -6.34
CA ILE A 146 14.26 -4.28 -6.32
C ILE A 146 15.60 -3.61 -6.01
N ALA A 147 16.38 -4.16 -5.05
CA ALA A 147 17.70 -3.61 -4.72
C ALA A 147 18.69 -3.61 -5.88
N THR A 148 18.50 -4.46 -6.91
CA THR A 148 19.35 -4.51 -8.11
C THR A 148 18.89 -3.58 -9.23
N THR A 149 17.66 -3.04 -9.15
CA THR A 149 17.03 -2.22 -10.22
C THR A 149 16.92 -0.74 -9.88
N ILE A 150 17.42 -0.35 -8.71
CA ILE A 150 17.37 1.02 -8.19
C ILE A 150 18.75 1.56 -7.86
N ASP A 151 18.82 2.84 -7.58
CA ASP A 151 20.03 3.49 -7.09
C ASP A 151 19.89 4.03 -5.66
N ARG A 152 20.96 4.67 -5.15
CA ARG A 152 21.01 5.21 -3.79
C ARG A 152 20.04 6.35 -3.51
N HIS A 153 19.49 6.98 -4.54
CA HIS A 153 18.56 8.10 -4.44
C HIS A 153 17.10 7.63 -4.45
N THR A 154 16.85 6.41 -4.91
CA THR A 154 15.52 5.83 -4.95
C THR A 154 14.95 5.62 -3.56
N ILE A 155 13.74 6.06 -3.33
CA ILE A 155 12.95 5.79 -2.13
C ILE A 155 12.08 4.56 -2.39
N VAL A 156 12.20 3.52 -1.57
CA VAL A 156 11.30 2.36 -1.63
C VAL A 156 10.26 2.46 -0.51
N VAL A 157 8.98 2.43 -0.87
CA VAL A 157 7.83 2.46 0.05
C VAL A 157 7.13 1.11 0.00
N ALA A 158 7.49 0.23 0.91
CA ALA A 158 6.97 -1.13 0.93
C ALA A 158 5.88 -1.31 1.99
N MET A 159 4.68 -1.78 1.58
CA MET A 159 3.61 -2.12 2.49
C MET A 159 3.73 -3.57 2.95
N ALA A 160 4.27 -3.78 4.15
CA ALA A 160 4.33 -5.09 4.77
C ALA A 160 2.95 -5.52 5.29
N LYS A 161 2.52 -6.67 4.84
CA LYS A 161 1.30 -7.35 5.27
C LYS A 161 1.69 -8.48 6.21
N PRO A 162 1.45 -8.38 7.53
CA PRO A 162 1.96 -9.35 8.50
C PRO A 162 1.63 -10.80 8.14
N GLN A 163 0.46 -11.04 7.53
CA GLN A 163 0.04 -12.38 7.13
C GLN A 163 0.91 -13.00 6.02
N PHE A 164 1.57 -12.20 5.18
CA PHE A 164 2.46 -12.70 4.13
C PHE A 164 3.94 -12.71 4.56
N GLU A 165 4.25 -12.05 5.68
CA GLU A 165 5.57 -12.06 6.30
C GLU A 165 5.72 -13.09 7.44
N ALA A 166 4.60 -13.68 7.86
CA ALA A 166 4.54 -14.65 8.97
C ALA A 166 5.23 -15.97 8.59
N ARG A 167 5.90 -16.57 9.58
CA ARG A 167 6.43 -17.95 9.49
C ARG A 167 5.32 -18.96 9.76
N ARG A 168 5.56 -20.24 9.40
CA ARG A 168 4.68 -21.35 9.78
C ARG A 168 4.38 -21.32 11.29
N GLY A 169 3.10 -21.43 11.65
CA GLY A 169 2.66 -21.45 13.04
C GLY A 169 2.36 -20.08 13.67
N GLN A 170 2.66 -18.97 12.98
CA GLN A 170 2.32 -17.61 13.47
C GLN A 170 0.93 -17.15 13.03
N LEU A 171 0.31 -17.82 12.06
CA LEU A 171 -1.02 -17.52 11.54
C LEU A 171 -2.05 -18.44 12.15
N GLY A 172 -3.16 -17.87 12.63
CA GLY A 172 -4.37 -18.63 12.94
C GLY A 172 -5.10 -19.10 11.69
N SER A 173 -6.09 -19.97 11.84
CA SER A 173 -6.89 -20.55 10.73
C SER A 173 -7.59 -19.50 9.84
N SER A 174 -7.82 -18.30 10.37
CA SER A 174 -8.44 -17.18 9.61
C SER A 174 -7.48 -16.39 8.72
N GLY A 175 -6.18 -16.69 8.73
CA GLY A 175 -5.16 -15.88 8.02
C GLY A 175 -4.97 -14.45 8.57
N VAL A 176 -5.59 -14.13 9.72
CA VAL A 176 -5.50 -12.81 10.35
C VAL A 176 -4.58 -12.88 11.56
N VAL A 177 -3.61 -11.97 11.61
CA VAL A 177 -2.73 -11.80 12.77
C VAL A 177 -3.45 -10.92 13.81
N LYS A 178 -4.25 -11.55 14.69
CA LYS A 178 -5.03 -10.86 15.73
C LYS A 178 -4.20 -10.42 16.93
N ASN A 179 -3.13 -11.15 17.23
CA ASN A 179 -2.29 -10.88 18.41
C ASN A 179 -1.24 -9.82 18.09
N ASP A 180 -1.32 -8.67 18.75
CA ASP A 180 -0.40 -7.54 18.54
C ASP A 180 1.07 -7.89 18.89
N THR A 181 1.32 -8.81 19.80
CA THR A 181 2.69 -9.27 20.12
C THR A 181 3.25 -10.07 18.95
N VAL A 182 2.46 -11.00 18.39
CA VAL A 182 2.85 -11.78 17.20
C VAL A 182 3.05 -10.85 16.02
N ARG A 183 2.15 -9.88 15.78
CA ARG A 183 2.30 -8.89 14.73
C ARG A 183 3.61 -8.11 14.87
N ARG A 184 3.91 -7.61 16.07
CA ARG A 184 5.15 -6.86 16.34
C ARG A 184 6.39 -7.72 16.09
N GLN A 185 6.34 -9.00 16.45
CA GLN A 185 7.46 -9.91 16.20
C GLN A 185 7.67 -10.15 14.71
N ILE A 186 6.60 -10.42 13.93
CA ILE A 186 6.68 -10.59 12.47
C ILE A 186 7.34 -9.37 11.81
N LEU A 187 6.86 -8.17 12.16
CA LEU A 187 7.38 -6.92 11.60
C LEU A 187 8.83 -6.65 12.02
N ARG A 188 9.22 -6.99 13.24
CA ARG A 188 10.61 -6.90 13.72
C ARG A 188 11.52 -7.87 12.96
N ASP A 189 11.07 -9.10 12.76
CA ASP A 189 11.81 -10.11 11.98
C ASP A 189 12.02 -9.66 10.52
N PHE A 190 11.00 -8.99 9.95
CA PHE A 190 11.11 -8.36 8.63
C PHE A 190 12.15 -7.22 8.65
N GLU A 191 12.07 -6.30 9.61
CA GLU A 191 13.02 -5.18 9.74
C GLU A 191 14.47 -5.66 9.88
N VAL A 192 14.71 -6.71 10.69
CA VAL A 192 16.06 -7.31 10.83
C VAL A 192 16.54 -7.90 9.51
N TRP A 193 15.66 -8.62 8.81
CA TRP A 193 15.99 -9.24 7.54
C TRP A 193 16.28 -8.19 6.45
N SER A 194 15.48 -7.13 6.38
CA SER A 194 15.59 -6.09 5.35
C SER A 194 16.92 -5.34 5.37
N LYS A 195 17.60 -5.28 6.53
CA LYS A 195 18.93 -4.67 6.68
C LYS A 195 20.03 -5.28 5.79
N ARG A 196 19.77 -6.44 5.21
CA ARG A 196 20.68 -7.06 4.22
C ARG A 196 20.75 -6.28 2.90
N TYR A 197 19.73 -5.49 2.61
CA TYR A 197 19.57 -4.78 1.33
C TYR A 197 19.25 -3.30 1.53
N PHE A 198 18.59 -2.94 2.64
CA PHE A 198 18.02 -1.63 2.85
C PHE A 198 18.27 -1.09 4.26
N VAL A 199 18.28 0.24 4.35
CA VAL A 199 18.15 0.96 5.61
C VAL A 199 16.67 1.33 5.78
N VAL A 200 16.09 1.02 6.94
CA VAL A 200 14.76 1.49 7.31
C VAL A 200 14.88 2.95 7.76
N ALA A 201 14.51 3.87 6.88
CA ALA A 201 14.57 5.30 7.16
C ALA A 201 13.38 5.78 8.00
N ASP A 202 12.18 5.21 7.75
CA ASP A 202 10.96 5.56 8.48
C ASP A 202 9.91 4.42 8.36
N LYS A 203 8.89 4.46 9.22
CA LYS A 203 7.78 3.50 9.16
C LYS A 203 6.49 4.07 9.75
N ALA A 204 5.34 3.69 9.19
CA ALA A 204 4.03 4.09 9.67
C ALA A 204 2.99 2.98 9.45
N ASP A 205 2.09 2.78 10.40
CA ASP A 205 0.95 1.88 10.21
C ASP A 205 -0.10 2.55 9.33
N SER A 206 -0.69 1.78 8.39
CA SER A 206 -1.81 2.25 7.60
C SER A 206 -3.00 2.60 8.50
N ALA A 207 -3.64 3.73 8.26
CA ALA A 207 -4.91 4.08 8.91
C ALA A 207 -6.08 3.26 8.35
N VAL A 208 -5.90 2.65 7.16
CA VAL A 208 -6.87 1.81 6.48
C VAL A 208 -6.48 0.35 6.65
N ALA A 209 -7.35 -0.44 7.28
CA ALA A 209 -7.12 -1.87 7.45
C ALA A 209 -7.20 -2.63 6.12
N GLY A 210 -6.47 -3.75 6.02
CA GLY A 210 -6.59 -4.71 4.92
C GLY A 210 -7.98 -5.33 4.83
N ALA A 211 -8.28 -6.02 3.72
CA ALA A 211 -9.61 -6.59 3.44
C ALA A 211 -10.12 -7.52 4.55
N SER A 212 -9.24 -8.30 5.15
CA SER A 212 -9.56 -9.22 6.27
C SER A 212 -9.35 -8.60 7.66
N GLY A 213 -9.05 -7.29 7.75
CA GLY A 213 -8.84 -6.59 9.01
C GLY A 213 -7.40 -6.62 9.53
N ASN A 214 -6.44 -7.17 8.77
CA ASN A 214 -5.03 -7.08 9.12
C ASN A 214 -4.55 -5.63 9.12
N ARG A 215 -3.72 -5.25 10.10
CA ARG A 215 -3.09 -3.94 10.20
C ARG A 215 -1.77 -3.97 9.48
N GLU A 216 -1.71 -3.33 8.33
CA GLU A 216 -0.54 -3.25 7.45
C GLU A 216 0.39 -2.13 7.89
N ARG A 217 1.69 -2.26 7.59
CA ARG A 217 2.71 -1.26 7.91
C ARG A 217 3.49 -0.89 6.68
N PHE A 218 3.63 0.40 6.44
CA PHE A 218 4.53 0.94 5.44
C PHE A 218 5.92 1.16 6.00
N TYR A 219 6.91 0.85 5.20
CA TYR A 219 8.31 1.13 5.44
C TYR A 219 8.85 2.05 4.34
N ARG A 220 9.50 3.13 4.73
CA ARG A 220 10.34 3.92 3.84
C ARG A 220 11.76 3.37 3.96
N LEU A 221 12.26 2.83 2.86
CA LEU A 221 13.54 2.15 2.77
C LEU A 221 14.44 2.90 1.80
N GLY A 222 15.72 2.99 2.13
CA GLY A 222 16.79 3.41 1.23
C GLY A 222 17.75 2.26 0.99
N LEU A 223 18.40 2.20 -0.17
CA LEU A 223 19.39 1.18 -0.49
C LEU A 223 20.55 1.22 0.53
N ALA A 224 20.92 0.06 1.07
CA ALA A 224 22.05 -0.04 1.98
C ALA A 224 23.37 0.18 1.22
N SER A 225 24.20 1.10 1.71
CA SER A 225 25.58 1.23 1.21
C SER A 225 26.42 0.16 1.89
N PHE A 226 26.76 -0.88 1.17
CA PHE A 226 27.80 -1.79 1.63
C PHE A 226 29.16 -1.08 1.44
N ARG A 227 29.83 -0.78 2.53
CA ARG A 227 31.25 -0.42 2.53
C ARG A 227 32.11 -1.67 2.47
#